data_b04a7436d60911c1dd9b0b8a3487e1e3
#
_entry.id   b04a7436d60911c1dd9b0b8a3487e1e3
#
_cell.length_a   1.000
_cell.length_b   1.000
_cell.length_c   1.000
_cell.angle_alpha   90.00
_cell.angle_beta   90.00
_cell.angle_gamma   90.00
#
_symmetry.space_group_name_H-M   'P 1'
#
loop_
_entity.id
_entity.type
_entity.pdbx_description
1 polymer ?
#
loop_
_entity_poly.entity_id
_entity_poly.type
_entity_poly.pdbx_seq_one_letter_code
_entity_poly.pdbx_strand_id
1 'polypeptide(L)'
;MITDQLTNTIYFSHILEQVCPDLYRSISTLKEKGYPIEFFQGAKDMWARDYMPIQVAPDKFVAFKYLPDYLLNPKYRDLLTENAADIAREILGDKAEVIDTDIIVDGGNVIKCDNAVIMVDKVIQANPHYSASKLLAELTRLFGCEVFLIPWDDEEGIYGHSDGVVRYMSDGDLLFTKYPD
;
A
#
# COMPACT_ATOMS: atom_id res chain seq x y z
N MET A 1 -15.23 0.45 -1.98
CA MET A 1 -13.79 0.73 -1.78
C MET A 1 -13.51 2.20 -2.12
N ILE A 2 -12.59 2.87 -1.43
CA ILE A 2 -12.14 4.22 -1.81
C ILE A 2 -10.98 4.05 -2.80
N THR A 3 -11.24 4.34 -4.07
CA THR A 3 -10.20 4.29 -5.11
C THR A 3 -9.22 5.47 -5.00
N ASP A 4 -8.07 5.38 -5.65
CA ASP A 4 -7.06 6.45 -5.58
C ASP A 4 -7.58 7.79 -6.15
N GLN A 5 -8.50 7.75 -7.11
CA GLN A 5 -9.15 8.95 -7.69
C GLN A 5 -10.09 9.67 -6.71
N LEU A 6 -10.58 8.97 -5.69
CA LEU A 6 -11.48 9.51 -4.68
C LEU A 6 -10.75 10.06 -3.44
N THR A 7 -9.44 9.90 -3.37
CA THR A 7 -8.64 10.44 -2.26
C THR A 7 -8.43 11.95 -2.42
N ASN A 8 -8.26 12.65 -1.30
CA ASN A 8 -8.17 14.10 -1.26
C ASN A 8 -6.82 14.64 -0.78
N THR A 9 -5.93 13.77 -0.33
CA THR A 9 -4.61 14.17 0.18
C THR A 9 -3.57 13.11 -0.18
N ILE A 10 -2.40 13.55 -0.60
CA ILE A 10 -1.24 12.68 -0.88
C ILE A 10 -0.24 12.85 0.25
N TYR A 11 0.10 11.75 0.89
CA TYR A 11 1.06 11.71 1.99
C TYR A 11 2.41 11.17 1.54
N PHE A 12 3.49 11.86 1.94
CA PHE A 12 4.87 11.44 1.71
C PHE A 12 5.63 11.31 3.03
N SER A 13 6.50 10.34 3.13
CA SER A 13 7.43 10.24 4.25
C SER A 13 8.45 11.39 4.21
N HIS A 14 8.66 12.06 5.35
CA HIS A 14 9.64 13.15 5.47
C HIS A 14 11.09 12.66 5.27
N ILE A 15 11.35 11.35 5.40
CA ILE A 15 12.67 10.77 5.12
C ILE A 15 13.13 11.02 3.68
N LEU A 16 12.17 11.32 2.79
CA LEU A 16 12.43 11.68 1.40
C LEU A 16 13.40 12.88 1.29
N GLU A 17 13.37 13.81 2.26
CA GLU A 17 14.30 14.94 2.32
C GLU A 17 15.77 14.49 2.40
N GLN A 18 16.02 13.39 3.10
CA GLN A 18 17.37 12.85 3.31
C GLN A 18 17.82 11.94 2.17
N VAL A 19 16.90 11.07 1.68
CA VAL A 19 17.27 10.03 0.69
C VAL A 19 17.14 10.50 -0.75
N CYS A 20 16.27 11.48 -1.03
CA CYS A 20 16.06 12.04 -2.36
C CYS A 20 15.69 13.54 -2.30
N PRO A 21 16.64 14.42 -1.91
CA PRO A 21 16.37 15.84 -1.63
C PRO A 21 15.83 16.63 -2.83
N ASP A 22 16.20 16.26 -4.06
CA ASP A 22 15.67 16.91 -5.26
C ASP A 22 14.18 16.63 -5.48
N LEU A 23 13.77 15.39 -5.26
CA LEU A 23 12.38 14.99 -5.32
C LEU A 23 11.58 15.66 -4.19
N TYR A 24 12.11 15.67 -2.97
CA TYR A 24 11.49 16.35 -1.83
C TYR A 24 11.23 17.83 -2.13
N ARG A 25 12.21 18.56 -2.68
CA ARG A 25 12.04 19.97 -3.07
C ARG A 25 10.97 20.16 -4.15
N SER A 26 10.93 19.26 -5.13
CA SER A 26 9.91 19.31 -6.19
C SER A 26 8.50 19.12 -5.63
N ILE A 27 8.33 18.14 -4.73
CA ILE A 27 7.04 17.88 -4.06
C ILE A 27 6.66 19.05 -3.13
N SER A 28 7.62 19.59 -2.37
CA SER A 28 7.39 20.76 -1.50
C SER A 28 6.92 21.97 -2.31
N THR A 29 7.50 22.20 -3.50
CA THR A 29 7.05 23.26 -4.41
C THR A 29 5.59 23.05 -4.88
N LEU A 30 5.16 21.81 -5.10
CA LEU A 30 3.76 21.52 -5.42
C LEU A 30 2.85 21.80 -4.23
N LYS A 31 3.25 21.43 -3.02
CA LYS A 31 2.53 21.76 -1.78
C LYS A 31 2.35 23.29 -1.62
N GLU A 32 3.42 24.07 -1.83
CA GLU A 32 3.39 25.53 -1.77
C GLU A 32 2.44 26.15 -2.83
N LYS A 33 2.24 25.48 -3.96
CA LYS A 33 1.26 25.86 -5.00
C LYS A 33 -0.18 25.46 -4.66
N GLY A 34 -0.42 24.87 -3.50
CA GLY A 34 -1.75 24.51 -3.00
C GLY A 34 -2.24 23.10 -3.37
N TYR A 35 -1.39 22.24 -3.90
CA TYR A 35 -1.76 20.84 -4.06
C TYR A 35 -1.91 20.18 -2.68
N PRO A 36 -2.87 19.26 -2.50
CA PRO A 36 -3.17 18.62 -1.22
C PRO A 36 -2.11 17.57 -0.86
N ILE A 37 -0.94 18.03 -0.50
CA ILE A 37 0.23 17.22 -0.16
C ILE A 37 0.58 17.44 1.31
N GLU A 38 0.82 16.34 2.03
CA GLU A 38 1.30 16.37 3.40
C GLU A 38 2.53 15.47 3.57
N PHE A 39 3.42 15.86 4.49
CA PHE A 39 4.57 15.06 4.90
C PHE A 39 4.36 14.56 6.32
N PHE A 40 4.70 13.29 6.57
CA PHE A 40 4.65 12.69 7.91
C PHE A 40 6.02 12.23 8.38
N GLN A 41 6.18 12.13 9.68
CA GLN A 41 7.40 11.73 10.37
C GLN A 41 7.32 10.28 10.85
N GLY A 42 8.45 9.72 11.31
CA GLY A 42 8.50 8.44 12.02
C GLY A 42 8.70 7.21 11.14
N ALA A 43 8.62 7.33 9.81
CA ALA A 43 8.94 6.23 8.91
C ALA A 43 10.46 6.06 8.73
N LYS A 44 10.87 4.84 8.36
CA LYS A 44 12.27 4.47 8.13
C LYS A 44 12.66 4.42 6.67
N ASP A 45 11.67 4.42 5.76
CA ASP A 45 11.92 4.53 4.33
C ASP A 45 10.90 5.43 3.62
N MET A 46 11.08 5.64 2.30
CA MET A 46 10.26 6.56 1.52
C MET A 46 9.03 5.91 0.87
N TRP A 47 8.91 4.58 0.89
CA TRP A 47 7.87 3.83 0.19
C TRP A 47 6.56 3.76 0.99
N ALA A 48 5.98 4.94 1.27
CA ALA A 48 4.80 5.09 2.10
C ALA A 48 3.61 4.23 1.66
N ARG A 49 3.48 3.99 0.35
CA ARG A 49 2.41 3.13 -0.19
C ARG A 49 2.47 1.71 0.38
N ASP A 50 3.66 1.19 0.64
CA ASP A 50 3.82 -0.22 1.00
C ASP A 50 3.49 -0.51 2.46
N TYR A 51 3.74 0.43 3.36
CA TYR A 51 3.53 0.24 4.79
C TYR A 51 2.36 1.01 5.39
N MET A 52 1.86 2.07 4.73
CA MET A 52 0.75 2.85 5.28
C MET A 52 -0.59 2.12 5.15
N PRO A 53 -1.52 2.32 6.10
CA PRO A 53 -2.84 1.68 6.07
C PRO A 53 -3.63 1.97 4.81
N ILE A 54 -4.39 0.97 4.37
CA ILE A 54 -5.26 1.05 3.19
C ILE A 54 -6.62 1.62 3.58
N GLN A 55 -7.03 2.72 2.93
CA GLN A 55 -8.35 3.30 3.12
C GLN A 55 -9.43 2.43 2.44
N VAL A 56 -10.37 1.94 3.23
CA VAL A 56 -11.46 1.06 2.77
C VAL A 56 -12.82 1.75 2.76
N ALA A 57 -13.00 2.80 3.59
CA ALA A 57 -14.17 3.67 3.63
C ALA A 57 -13.72 5.11 3.98
N PRO A 58 -14.59 6.14 3.88
CA PRO A 58 -14.20 7.53 4.10
C PRO A 58 -13.45 7.80 5.42
N ASP A 59 -13.81 7.09 6.47
CA ASP A 59 -13.27 7.22 7.83
C ASP A 59 -12.70 5.89 8.37
N LYS A 60 -12.37 4.93 7.49
CA LYS A 60 -11.92 3.60 7.89
C LYS A 60 -10.72 3.12 7.10
N PHE A 61 -9.71 2.66 7.82
CA PHE A 61 -8.44 2.19 7.29
C PHE A 61 -8.10 0.81 7.85
N VAL A 62 -7.41 -0.02 7.06
CA VAL A 62 -6.86 -1.30 7.50
C VAL A 62 -5.34 -1.21 7.50
N ALA A 63 -4.75 -1.37 8.67
CA ALA A 63 -3.30 -1.45 8.86
C ALA A 63 -2.87 -2.92 8.77
N PHE A 64 -2.41 -3.31 7.61
CA PHE A 64 -1.79 -4.61 7.39
C PHE A 64 -0.41 -4.65 8.03
N LYS A 65 0.02 -5.86 8.40
CA LYS A 65 1.38 -6.05 8.90
C LYS A 65 2.37 -5.86 7.76
N TYR A 66 3.24 -4.85 7.87
CA TYR A 66 4.31 -4.64 6.91
C TYR A 66 5.52 -5.47 7.30
N LEU A 67 5.77 -6.55 6.58
CA LEU A 67 6.90 -7.45 6.81
C LEU A 67 7.34 -8.13 5.50
N PRO A 68 7.76 -7.38 4.49
CA PRO A 68 8.16 -7.95 3.22
C PRO A 68 9.44 -8.79 3.35
N ASP A 69 9.50 -9.91 2.65
CA ASP A 69 10.60 -10.86 2.69
C ASP A 69 11.96 -10.24 2.31
N TYR A 70 11.96 -9.30 1.36
CA TYR A 70 13.19 -8.60 0.93
C TYR A 70 13.78 -7.69 2.02
N LEU A 71 12.99 -7.20 2.98
CA LEU A 71 13.47 -6.44 4.15
C LEU A 71 13.90 -7.34 5.31
N LEU A 72 13.70 -8.66 5.24
CA LEU A 72 14.21 -9.59 6.26
C LEU A 72 15.72 -9.80 6.15
N ASN A 73 16.33 -9.42 5.02
CA ASN A 73 17.79 -9.40 4.89
C ASN A 73 18.39 -8.38 5.87
N PRO A 74 19.39 -8.77 6.71
CA PRO A 74 20.01 -7.88 7.69
C PRO A 74 20.47 -6.52 7.13
N LYS A 75 20.88 -6.49 5.86
CA LYS A 75 21.31 -5.26 5.17
C LYS A 75 20.20 -4.20 5.05
N TYR A 76 18.94 -4.63 4.97
CA TYR A 76 17.79 -3.76 4.71
C TYR A 76 16.82 -3.67 5.88
N ARG A 77 17.07 -4.43 6.95
CA ARG A 77 16.18 -4.53 8.10
C ARG A 77 15.88 -3.17 8.76
N ASP A 78 16.84 -2.28 8.75
CA ASP A 78 16.69 -0.95 9.33
C ASP A 78 15.71 -0.04 8.59
N LEU A 79 15.31 -0.43 7.36
CA LEU A 79 14.30 0.28 6.56
C LEU A 79 12.88 -0.15 6.92
N LEU A 80 12.68 -1.19 7.72
CA LEU A 80 11.38 -1.71 8.06
C LEU A 80 10.61 -0.76 9.00
N THR A 81 9.55 -0.14 8.49
CA THR A 81 8.63 0.73 9.25
C THR A 81 7.58 -0.13 9.95
N GLU A 82 7.84 -0.54 11.19
CA GLU A 82 6.95 -1.45 11.95
C GLU A 82 5.76 -0.73 12.61
N ASN A 83 5.84 0.58 12.79
CA ASN A 83 4.87 1.41 13.52
C ASN A 83 3.93 2.22 12.60
N ALA A 84 3.72 1.77 11.37
CA ALA A 84 2.92 2.50 10.38
C ALA A 84 1.47 2.77 10.83
N ALA A 85 0.87 1.83 11.56
CA ALA A 85 -0.47 2.01 12.13
C ALA A 85 -0.52 3.17 13.16
N ASP A 86 0.52 3.32 13.99
CA ASP A 86 0.59 4.40 14.98
C ASP A 86 0.83 5.75 14.30
N ILE A 87 1.70 5.79 13.29
CA ILE A 87 1.88 6.97 12.43
C ILE A 87 0.56 7.39 11.80
N ALA A 88 -0.21 6.44 11.26
CA ALA A 88 -1.50 6.74 10.67
C ALA A 88 -2.52 7.26 11.69
N ARG A 89 -2.57 6.69 12.90
CA ARG A 89 -3.43 7.18 14.00
C ARG A 89 -3.06 8.61 14.41
N GLU A 90 -1.78 8.92 14.47
CA GLU A 90 -1.31 10.28 14.76
C GLU A 90 -1.76 11.28 13.69
N ILE A 91 -1.65 10.92 12.41
CA ILE A 91 -2.06 11.77 11.27
C ILE A 91 -3.58 11.96 11.23
N LEU A 92 -4.35 10.89 11.40
CA LEU A 92 -5.80 10.88 11.22
C LEU A 92 -6.53 11.37 12.50
N GLY A 93 -5.93 11.18 13.68
CA GLY A 93 -6.55 11.47 14.96
C GLY A 93 -7.87 10.69 15.14
N ASP A 94 -8.80 11.29 15.89
CA ASP A 94 -10.13 10.68 16.13
C ASP A 94 -11.08 10.70 14.93
N LYS A 95 -10.60 11.12 13.76
CA LYS A 95 -11.43 11.27 12.54
C LYS A 95 -11.61 9.97 11.78
N ALA A 96 -10.82 8.95 12.09
CA ALA A 96 -10.86 7.69 11.37
C ALA A 96 -10.55 6.49 12.27
N GLU A 97 -11.17 5.36 11.96
CA GLU A 97 -10.89 4.06 12.55
C GLU A 97 -9.71 3.41 11.81
N VAL A 98 -8.69 2.99 12.53
CA VAL A 98 -7.57 2.18 12.01
C VAL A 98 -7.65 0.78 12.60
N ILE A 99 -7.96 -0.20 11.77
CA ILE A 99 -8.08 -1.61 12.14
C ILE A 99 -6.73 -2.28 11.92
N ASP A 100 -6.15 -2.87 12.97
CA ASP A 100 -4.95 -3.68 12.87
C ASP A 100 -5.28 -5.10 12.42
N THR A 101 -4.36 -5.71 11.67
CA THR A 101 -4.41 -7.12 11.32
C THR A 101 -3.00 -7.71 11.31
N ASP A 102 -2.90 -9.02 11.55
CA ASP A 102 -1.64 -9.79 11.47
C ASP A 102 -1.33 -10.27 10.05
N ILE A 103 -2.24 -10.05 9.11
CA ILE A 103 -2.04 -10.40 7.70
C ILE A 103 -0.94 -9.52 7.11
N ILE A 104 0.06 -10.16 6.51
CA ILE A 104 1.17 -9.49 5.83
C ILE A 104 0.74 -9.09 4.43
N VAL A 105 0.74 -7.78 4.18
CA VAL A 105 0.44 -7.20 2.86
C VAL A 105 1.30 -5.97 2.66
N ASP A 106 1.96 -5.88 1.52
CA ASP A 106 2.56 -4.65 1.03
C ASP A 106 1.50 -3.87 0.25
N GLY A 107 1.37 -2.58 0.52
CA GLY A 107 0.33 -1.75 -0.11
C GLY A 107 0.49 -1.61 -1.62
N GLY A 108 1.71 -1.80 -2.17
CA GLY A 108 1.96 -1.90 -3.61
C GLY A 108 1.27 -3.11 -4.26
N ASN A 109 0.96 -4.14 -3.46
CA ASN A 109 0.18 -5.29 -3.91
C ASN A 109 -1.35 -5.09 -3.79
N VAL A 110 -1.83 -3.85 -3.65
CA VAL A 110 -3.27 -3.57 -3.50
C VAL A 110 -3.72 -2.56 -4.55
N ILE A 111 -4.40 -3.04 -5.60
CA ILE A 111 -5.05 -2.18 -6.58
C ILE A 111 -6.53 -2.07 -6.21
N LYS A 112 -6.92 -0.87 -5.82
CA LYS A 112 -8.30 -0.55 -5.42
C LYS A 112 -9.14 -0.21 -6.65
N CYS A 113 -10.17 -1.04 -6.90
CA CYS A 113 -11.21 -0.77 -7.89
C CYS A 113 -12.51 -0.36 -7.18
N ASP A 114 -13.55 0.04 -7.90
CA ASP A 114 -14.82 0.50 -7.28
C ASP A 114 -15.43 -0.53 -6.34
N ASN A 115 -15.51 -1.79 -6.77
CA ASN A 115 -16.14 -2.88 -6.01
C ASN A 115 -15.24 -4.10 -5.82
N ALA A 116 -13.93 -3.95 -6.05
CA ALA A 116 -12.99 -5.04 -5.98
C ALA A 116 -11.59 -4.56 -5.59
N VAL A 117 -10.75 -5.51 -5.20
CA VAL A 117 -9.30 -5.35 -5.06
C VAL A 117 -8.63 -6.38 -5.95
N ILE A 118 -7.58 -5.97 -6.66
CA ILE A 118 -6.70 -6.87 -7.40
C ILE A 118 -5.37 -6.96 -6.68
N MET A 119 -4.88 -8.18 -6.46
CA MET A 119 -3.59 -8.47 -5.83
C MET A 119 -2.86 -9.57 -6.59
N VAL A 120 -1.54 -9.63 -6.52
CA VAL A 120 -0.80 -10.83 -6.92
C VAL A 120 -0.84 -11.87 -5.81
N ASP A 121 -0.84 -13.14 -6.18
CA ASP A 121 -1.00 -14.28 -5.25
C ASP A 121 0.21 -14.53 -4.33
N LYS A 122 1.30 -13.77 -4.46
CA LYS A 122 2.41 -13.73 -3.49
C LYS A 122 1.90 -13.53 -2.06
N VAL A 123 0.77 -12.85 -1.88
CA VAL A 123 0.14 -12.66 -0.56
C VAL A 123 -0.14 -13.98 0.16
N ILE A 124 -0.41 -15.07 -0.57
CA ILE A 124 -0.59 -16.42 0.03
C ILE A 124 0.71 -16.93 0.63
N GLN A 125 1.82 -16.75 -0.08
CA GLN A 125 3.16 -17.18 0.39
C GLN A 125 3.63 -16.35 1.59
N ALA A 126 3.31 -15.07 1.63
CA ALA A 126 3.62 -14.18 2.74
C ALA A 126 2.85 -14.56 4.03
N ASN A 127 1.75 -15.30 3.92
CA ASN A 127 0.86 -15.64 5.04
C ASN A 127 0.68 -17.17 5.21
N PRO A 128 1.75 -17.95 5.42
CA PRO A 128 1.71 -19.42 5.43
C PRO A 128 0.88 -20.02 6.59
N HIS A 129 0.53 -19.23 7.59
CA HIS A 129 -0.31 -19.64 8.73
C HIS A 129 -1.80 -19.58 8.41
N TYR A 130 -2.21 -18.98 7.28
CA TYR A 130 -3.55 -19.06 6.73
C TYR A 130 -3.64 -20.10 5.61
N SER A 131 -4.76 -20.83 5.52
CA SER A 131 -5.08 -21.46 4.23
C SER A 131 -5.49 -20.40 3.22
N ALA A 132 -5.22 -20.62 1.91
CA ALA A 132 -5.55 -19.66 0.86
C ALA A 132 -7.04 -19.20 0.91
N SER A 133 -7.97 -20.15 1.16
CA SER A 133 -9.40 -19.84 1.26
C SER A 133 -9.73 -18.98 2.48
N LYS A 134 -9.10 -19.22 3.63
CA LYS A 134 -9.30 -18.41 4.84
C LYS A 134 -8.70 -17.02 4.67
N LEU A 135 -7.50 -16.94 4.09
CA LEU A 135 -6.85 -15.66 3.80
C LEU A 135 -7.73 -14.81 2.88
N LEU A 136 -8.21 -15.38 1.78
CA LEU A 136 -9.06 -14.68 0.82
C LEU A 136 -10.39 -14.21 1.46
N ALA A 137 -11.01 -15.04 2.29
CA ALA A 137 -12.22 -14.66 3.02
C ALA A 137 -11.97 -13.49 3.99
N GLU A 138 -10.84 -13.51 4.70
CA GLU A 138 -10.48 -12.43 5.63
C GLU A 138 -10.12 -11.14 4.90
N LEU A 139 -9.37 -11.21 3.81
CA LEU A 139 -9.08 -10.05 2.95
C LEU A 139 -10.38 -9.44 2.40
N THR A 140 -11.31 -10.27 1.89
CA THR A 140 -12.63 -9.83 1.42
C THR A 140 -13.41 -9.13 2.53
N ARG A 141 -13.38 -9.68 3.76
CA ARG A 141 -14.02 -9.06 4.92
C ARG A 141 -13.40 -7.69 5.27
N LEU A 142 -12.07 -7.61 5.29
CA LEU A 142 -11.34 -6.39 5.63
C LEU A 142 -11.51 -5.29 4.59
N PHE A 143 -11.44 -5.63 3.32
CA PHE A 143 -11.63 -4.68 2.22
C PHE A 143 -13.12 -4.32 2.00
N GLY A 144 -14.04 -5.18 2.45
CA GLY A 144 -15.48 -5.00 2.23
C GLY A 144 -15.92 -5.15 0.77
N CYS A 145 -15.10 -5.81 -0.06
CA CYS A 145 -15.33 -6.05 -1.47
C CYS A 145 -14.62 -7.33 -1.94
N GLU A 146 -14.88 -7.78 -3.17
CA GLU A 146 -14.28 -8.97 -3.75
C GLU A 146 -12.77 -8.77 -3.97
N VAL A 147 -11.98 -9.82 -3.75
CA VAL A 147 -10.52 -9.82 -3.96
C VAL A 147 -10.17 -10.80 -5.08
N PHE A 148 -9.58 -10.28 -6.14
CA PHE A 148 -9.09 -11.05 -7.27
C PHE A 148 -7.58 -11.24 -7.15
N LEU A 149 -7.12 -12.49 -7.26
CA LEU A 149 -5.71 -12.81 -7.29
C LEU A 149 -5.26 -13.06 -8.73
N ILE A 150 -4.20 -12.39 -9.15
CA ILE A 150 -3.49 -12.66 -10.39
C ILE A 150 -2.18 -13.38 -10.08
N PRO A 151 -1.69 -14.24 -10.99
CA PRO A 151 -0.42 -14.95 -10.77
C PRO A 151 0.75 -13.98 -10.56
N TRP A 152 1.60 -14.29 -9.58
CA TRP A 152 2.88 -13.63 -9.42
C TRP A 152 3.90 -14.23 -10.37
N ASP A 153 4.57 -13.37 -11.13
CA ASP A 153 5.74 -13.73 -11.92
C ASP A 153 7.00 -13.49 -11.08
N ASP A 154 7.56 -14.56 -10.52
CA ASP A 154 8.75 -14.51 -9.66
C ASP A 154 10.05 -14.32 -10.46
N GLU A 155 10.05 -14.53 -11.77
CA GLU A 155 11.20 -14.27 -12.63
C GLU A 155 11.40 -12.76 -12.88
N GLU A 156 10.32 -11.96 -12.87
CA GLU A 156 10.36 -10.52 -13.16
C GLU A 156 10.54 -9.61 -11.95
N GLY A 157 10.44 -10.13 -10.73
CA GLY A 157 10.67 -9.30 -9.56
C GLY A 157 10.35 -9.92 -8.21
N ILE A 158 11.20 -9.59 -7.26
CA ILE A 158 11.10 -10.11 -5.90
C ILE A 158 9.94 -9.50 -5.08
N TYR A 159 9.43 -8.33 -5.52
CA TYR A 159 8.47 -7.59 -4.71
C TYR A 159 7.07 -8.19 -4.73
N GLY A 160 6.59 -8.63 -5.90
CA GLY A 160 5.24 -9.19 -6.06
C GLY A 160 4.16 -8.13 -5.83
N HIS A 161 4.35 -6.96 -6.41
CA HIS A 161 3.42 -5.84 -6.33
C HIS A 161 2.55 -5.76 -7.58
N SER A 162 1.24 -5.73 -7.40
CA SER A 162 0.28 -5.60 -8.51
C SER A 162 0.31 -4.23 -9.17
N ASP A 163 0.78 -3.17 -8.49
CA ASP A 163 0.83 -1.81 -9.03
C ASP A 163 1.89 -1.63 -10.12
N GLY A 164 2.87 -2.54 -10.21
CA GLY A 164 3.80 -2.64 -11.34
C GLY A 164 3.21 -3.28 -12.59
N VAL A 165 2.08 -3.98 -12.47
CA VAL A 165 1.47 -4.80 -13.52
C VAL A 165 0.15 -4.22 -14.01
N VAL A 166 -0.71 -3.76 -13.10
CA VAL A 166 -2.06 -3.28 -13.40
C VAL A 166 -2.37 -1.99 -12.68
N ARG A 167 -3.14 -1.12 -13.31
CA ARG A 167 -3.66 0.11 -12.71
C ARG A 167 -5.14 0.26 -13.01
N TYR A 168 -5.93 0.54 -11.98
CA TYR A 168 -7.32 0.94 -12.15
C TYR A 168 -7.39 2.40 -12.61
N MET A 169 -8.11 2.65 -13.69
CA MET A 169 -8.27 3.99 -14.26
C MET A 169 -9.56 4.66 -13.76
N SER A 170 -10.72 4.13 -14.13
CA SER A 170 -12.07 4.50 -13.68
C SER A 170 -13.09 3.66 -14.43
N ASP A 171 -14.34 3.65 -13.99
CA ASP A 171 -15.48 3.07 -14.70
C ASP A 171 -15.27 1.60 -15.15
N GLY A 172 -14.46 0.86 -14.41
CA GLY A 172 -14.11 -0.54 -14.72
C GLY A 172 -12.93 -0.70 -15.67
N ASP A 173 -12.32 0.36 -16.14
CA ASP A 173 -11.17 0.30 -17.05
C ASP A 173 -9.88 -0.01 -16.30
N LEU A 174 -9.09 -0.97 -16.84
CA LEU A 174 -7.79 -1.37 -16.34
C LEU A 174 -6.70 -1.12 -17.38
N LEU A 175 -5.61 -0.53 -16.95
CA LEU A 175 -4.38 -0.42 -17.72
C LEU A 175 -3.42 -1.54 -17.27
N PHE A 176 -2.92 -2.33 -18.24
CA PHE A 176 -1.95 -3.39 -17.98
C PHE A 176 -0.60 -3.09 -18.63
N THR A 177 0.47 -3.51 -17.98
CA THR A 177 1.79 -3.60 -18.60
C THR A 177 1.75 -4.73 -19.64
N LYS A 178 2.08 -4.42 -20.90
CA LYS A 178 2.24 -5.43 -21.94
C LYS A 178 3.70 -5.87 -21.97
N TYR A 179 3.93 -7.14 -21.66
CA TYR A 179 5.23 -7.77 -21.86
C TYR A 179 5.39 -8.18 -23.33
N PRO A 180 6.60 -8.09 -23.90
CA PRO A 180 6.86 -8.63 -25.23
C PRO A 180 6.70 -10.16 -25.19
N ASP A 181 6.13 -10.72 -26.27
CA ASP A 181 6.00 -12.17 -26.50
C ASP A 181 7.38 -12.82 -26.65
#